data_2641e37c88f001c882d21936be222f40
#
_entry.id   2641e37c88f001c882d21936be222f40
#
_cell.length_a   1.000
_cell.length_b   1.000
_cell.length_c   1.000
_cell.angle_alpha   90.00
_cell.angle_beta   90.00
_cell.angle_gamma   90.00
#
_symmetry.space_group_name_H-M   'P 1'
#
loop_
_entity.id
_entity.type
_entity.pdbx_description
1 polymer ?
#
loop_
_entity_poly.entity_id
_entity_poly.type
_entity_poly.pdbx_seq_one_letter_code
_entity_poly.pdbx_strand_id
1 'polypeptide(L)'
;MVFFIQTTLFLAFLLACCSIQADADIKRYQFDIVMSNISRLCHVKPIVTVNGSFPGPTIYAREGDRVIVNVTNHVQYNMTLHWHGLKQIRNGWVDGPAYVTQCPIQTGSSFTYDFNITDQRGTLWWHAHIMWLRVTVHGAIVILPKAGVPYPFPKPDLEQEIILGEWWHKDVEVVEQQGRMLGVPPNVSDAHLINGKAGLFFPCVDTHTYALQVEQGKTYLLRIINAALNDELFFAIAGHNMTVVEIDAVYCKPFTTNAILLSPGQTTNVLLVANQLPGRYFMAARTYDDTALPLPFDNKTATAILQYKGVPTTVQPIMPKLPAPSNISFAMDFNAKLRSLNSPQYPANVPLNVDRNLFYTIGMGVNTCSTCINGTQLIASLNNITFVMPQMGLLQAHYNGIKGVFTLDFPDNPPTTFNYTGAPLTANLGTSLGTRLSKIKFNSTVELVLQDTNLLSVESHPFHLHGYNFFIMARGIGNFDPAKDPGKYNLVDPPERNTVGVPAGGWAAIRFRANNPGVWFLHCHLELHTTWGLKMAFLVEDGNGPDESILPPPNDLPAC
;
A
#
# COMPACT_ATOMS: atom_id res chain seq x y z
N MET A 1 16.29 45.12 45.97
CA MET A 1 15.28 45.02 44.90
C MET A 1 15.83 44.42 43.61
N VAL A 2 17.06 44.66 43.24
CA VAL A 2 17.68 44.10 42.01
C VAL A 2 17.92 42.58 42.09
N PHE A 3 18.28 42.05 43.26
CA PHE A 3 18.51 40.61 43.45
C PHE A 3 17.22 39.73 43.36
N PHE A 4 16.06 40.30 43.70
CA PHE A 4 14.78 39.58 43.60
C PHE A 4 14.24 39.51 42.17
N ILE A 5 14.57 40.47 41.34
CA ILE A 5 14.16 40.50 39.93
C ILE A 5 14.98 39.54 39.10
N GLN A 6 16.28 39.37 39.38
CA GLN A 6 17.13 38.40 38.66
C GLN A 6 16.78 36.94 38.99
N THR A 7 16.41 36.62 40.24
CA THR A 7 15.99 35.27 40.61
C THR A 7 14.63 34.91 40.03
N THR A 8 13.69 35.84 39.94
CA THR A 8 12.38 35.59 39.29
C THR A 8 12.48 35.43 37.79
N LEU A 9 13.34 36.16 37.11
CA LEU A 9 13.61 35.98 35.68
C LEU A 9 14.34 34.67 35.38
N PHE A 10 15.25 34.22 36.24
CA PHE A 10 15.95 32.95 36.11
C PHE A 10 15.01 31.74 36.36
N LEU A 11 14.10 31.81 37.34
CA LEU A 11 13.05 30.80 37.55
C LEU A 11 12.02 30.77 36.42
N ALA A 12 11.63 31.93 35.88
CA ALA A 12 10.73 32.01 34.71
C ALA A 12 11.39 31.46 33.46
N PHE A 13 12.70 31.64 33.28
CA PHE A 13 13.45 31.07 32.18
C PHE A 13 13.66 29.54 32.32
N LEU A 14 13.86 29.03 33.53
CA LEU A 14 13.92 27.60 33.84
C LEU A 14 12.55 26.91 33.68
N LEU A 15 11.45 27.60 33.97
CA LEU A 15 10.08 27.09 33.71
C LEU A 15 9.69 27.14 32.24
N ALA A 16 10.22 28.08 31.45
CA ALA A 16 10.02 28.15 30.00
C ALA A 16 10.86 27.12 29.23
N CYS A 17 11.96 26.60 29.85
CA CYS A 17 12.78 25.52 29.29
C CYS A 17 12.29 24.11 29.69
N CYS A 18 11.25 23.95 30.49
CA CYS A 18 10.47 22.71 30.53
C CYS A 18 9.65 22.62 29.24
N SER A 19 10.32 22.38 28.12
CA SER A 19 9.68 21.79 26.96
C SER A 19 8.94 20.56 27.49
N ILE A 20 7.61 20.58 27.41
CA ILE A 20 6.80 19.38 27.53
C ILE A 20 7.30 18.46 26.41
N GLN A 21 8.33 17.66 26.71
CA GLN A 21 8.59 16.47 25.91
C GLN A 21 7.31 15.66 26.09
N ALA A 22 6.44 15.68 25.07
CA ALA A 22 5.34 14.76 25.02
C ALA A 22 5.98 13.37 24.97
N ASP A 23 5.96 12.67 26.10
CA ASP A 23 6.44 11.31 26.19
C ASP A 23 5.72 10.48 25.12
N ALA A 24 6.48 9.65 24.41
CA ALA A 24 5.92 8.66 23.51
C ALA A 24 4.93 7.78 24.28
N ASP A 25 3.70 7.68 23.78
CA ASP A 25 2.66 6.89 24.43
C ASP A 25 2.70 5.43 23.91
N ILE A 26 2.18 4.51 24.71
CA ILE A 26 2.04 3.10 24.31
C ILE A 26 0.58 2.85 23.93
N LYS A 27 0.34 2.60 22.65
CA LYS A 27 -0.97 2.23 22.12
C LYS A 27 -1.10 0.71 22.08
N ARG A 28 -2.11 0.16 22.75
CA ARG A 28 -2.35 -1.28 22.82
C ARG A 28 -3.65 -1.64 22.11
N TYR A 29 -3.59 -2.67 21.27
CA TYR A 29 -4.72 -3.19 20.51
C TYR A 29 -4.82 -4.70 20.69
N GLN A 30 -6.05 -5.23 20.74
CA GLN A 30 -6.35 -6.65 20.65
C GLN A 30 -7.07 -6.90 19.35
N PHE A 31 -6.50 -7.77 18.51
CA PHE A 31 -7.05 -8.18 17.22
C PHE A 31 -7.38 -9.68 17.27
N ASP A 32 -8.65 -9.97 17.43
CA ASP A 32 -9.17 -11.34 17.36
C ASP A 32 -9.61 -11.64 15.93
N ILE A 33 -8.90 -12.53 15.27
CA ILE A 33 -9.24 -12.97 13.91
C ILE A 33 -10.35 -14.01 14.02
N VAL A 34 -11.54 -13.65 13.54
CA VAL A 34 -12.76 -14.45 13.71
C VAL A 34 -13.58 -14.54 12.42
N MET A 35 -14.35 -15.61 12.29
CA MET A 35 -15.37 -15.72 11.22
C MET A 35 -16.59 -14.90 11.61
N SER A 36 -17.10 -14.10 10.67
CA SER A 36 -18.32 -13.31 10.83
C SER A 36 -19.23 -13.44 9.62
N ASN A 37 -20.54 -13.57 9.86
CA ASN A 37 -21.53 -13.55 8.78
C ASN A 37 -21.81 -12.10 8.37
N ILE A 38 -21.45 -11.74 7.15
CA ILE A 38 -21.63 -10.39 6.61
C ILE A 38 -22.58 -10.46 5.41
N SER A 39 -23.58 -9.57 5.40
CA SER A 39 -24.49 -9.39 4.27
C SER A 39 -24.00 -8.29 3.34
N ARG A 40 -23.78 -8.61 2.08
CA ARG A 40 -23.51 -7.66 0.99
C ARG A 40 -24.25 -8.11 -0.26
N LEU A 41 -24.77 -7.14 -1.02
CA LEU A 41 -25.51 -7.43 -2.26
C LEU A 41 -26.61 -8.48 -2.04
N CYS A 42 -27.35 -8.41 -0.91
CA CYS A 42 -28.37 -9.37 -0.46
C CYS A 42 -27.88 -10.81 -0.27
N HIS A 43 -26.61 -11.04 -0.22
CA HIS A 43 -26.02 -12.34 0.03
C HIS A 43 -25.28 -12.34 1.36
N VAL A 44 -25.63 -13.28 2.24
CA VAL A 44 -24.94 -13.49 3.52
C VAL A 44 -23.89 -14.57 3.31
N LYS A 45 -22.66 -14.27 3.66
CA LYS A 45 -21.58 -15.28 3.69
C LYS A 45 -20.68 -15.11 4.91
N PRO A 46 -20.05 -16.18 5.39
CA PRO A 46 -19.00 -16.08 6.38
C PRO A 46 -17.75 -15.51 5.72
N ILE A 47 -17.12 -14.55 6.40
CA ILE A 47 -15.82 -13.98 6.02
C ILE A 47 -14.90 -13.90 7.22
N VAL A 48 -13.59 -13.89 6.97
CA VAL A 48 -12.60 -13.61 8.01
C VAL A 48 -12.63 -12.12 8.32
N THR A 49 -12.69 -11.77 9.60
CA THR A 49 -12.74 -10.39 10.08
C THR A 49 -11.79 -10.19 11.27
N VAL A 50 -11.53 -8.94 11.61
CA VAL A 50 -10.89 -8.60 12.88
C VAL A 50 -11.93 -8.00 13.83
N ASN A 51 -12.05 -8.60 15.02
CA ASN A 51 -13.03 -8.21 16.06
C ASN A 51 -14.48 -8.17 15.54
N GLY A 52 -14.82 -9.01 14.55
CA GLY A 52 -16.15 -9.08 13.96
C GLY A 52 -16.51 -7.91 13.03
N SER A 53 -15.56 -7.03 12.69
CA SER A 53 -15.77 -5.81 11.90
C SER A 53 -15.25 -5.95 10.47
N PHE A 54 -15.95 -5.34 9.52
CA PHE A 54 -15.53 -5.20 8.13
C PHE A 54 -15.90 -3.81 7.58
N PRO A 55 -14.93 -2.95 7.17
CA PRO A 55 -13.50 -3.08 7.41
C PRO A 55 -13.15 -3.24 8.89
N GLY A 56 -11.93 -3.71 9.16
CA GLY A 56 -11.41 -3.92 10.51
C GLY A 56 -11.14 -2.61 11.27
N PRO A 57 -10.71 -2.69 12.53
CA PRO A 57 -10.48 -1.53 13.40
C PRO A 57 -9.42 -0.57 12.85
N THR A 58 -9.62 0.73 13.03
CA THR A 58 -8.58 1.74 12.78
C THR A 58 -7.60 1.80 13.95
N ILE A 59 -6.31 1.78 13.64
CA ILE A 59 -5.24 2.04 14.61
C ILE A 59 -4.95 3.54 14.61
N TYR A 60 -5.04 4.19 15.78
CA TYR A 60 -4.67 5.58 16.00
C TYR A 60 -3.40 5.66 16.84
N ALA A 61 -2.39 6.33 16.32
CA ALA A 61 -1.13 6.60 17.01
C ALA A 61 -0.63 8.02 16.68
N ARG A 62 0.42 8.45 17.35
CA ARG A 62 1.18 9.63 16.99
C ARG A 62 2.59 9.25 16.57
N GLU A 63 3.20 10.11 15.80
CA GLU A 63 4.64 10.03 15.53
C GLU A 63 5.42 9.98 16.83
N GLY A 64 6.22 8.93 17.00
CA GLY A 64 7.00 8.63 18.21
C GLY A 64 6.35 7.60 19.14
N ASP A 65 5.05 7.29 19.00
CA ASP A 65 4.38 6.29 19.83
C ASP A 65 4.91 4.88 19.57
N ARG A 66 4.82 4.05 20.61
CA ARG A 66 4.96 2.60 20.52
C ARG A 66 3.59 1.96 20.37
N VAL A 67 3.44 1.11 19.37
CA VAL A 67 2.19 0.39 19.09
C VAL A 67 2.41 -1.09 19.38
N ILE A 68 1.51 -1.67 20.17
CA ILE A 68 1.50 -3.09 20.51
C ILE A 68 0.15 -3.67 20.09
N VAL A 69 0.18 -4.59 19.13
CA VAL A 69 -1.02 -5.29 18.66
C VAL A 69 -0.89 -6.77 18.96
N ASN A 70 -1.68 -7.25 19.89
CA ASN A 70 -1.77 -8.69 20.16
C ASN A 70 -2.80 -9.30 19.21
N VAL A 71 -2.37 -10.24 18.37
CA VAL A 71 -3.20 -10.90 17.37
C VAL A 71 -3.45 -12.33 17.79
N THR A 72 -4.71 -12.73 17.94
CA THR A 72 -5.13 -14.11 18.23
C THR A 72 -5.90 -14.67 17.05
N ASN A 73 -5.46 -15.81 16.52
CA ASN A 73 -6.08 -16.44 15.37
C ASN A 73 -7.09 -17.52 15.81
N HIS A 74 -8.38 -17.24 15.64
CA HIS A 74 -9.49 -18.19 15.93
C HIS A 74 -10.05 -18.88 14.68
N VAL A 75 -9.51 -18.57 13.48
CA VAL A 75 -10.02 -19.15 12.23
C VAL A 75 -9.15 -20.33 11.77
N GLN A 76 -9.65 -21.10 10.80
CA GLN A 76 -8.92 -22.26 10.26
C GLN A 76 -7.80 -21.90 9.29
N TYR A 77 -7.74 -20.64 8.85
CA TYR A 77 -6.67 -20.14 7.99
C TYR A 77 -5.48 -19.71 8.84
N ASN A 78 -4.28 -20.05 8.40
CA ASN A 78 -3.07 -19.44 8.96
C ASN A 78 -3.06 -17.95 8.66
N MET A 79 -2.56 -17.11 9.58
CA MET A 79 -2.71 -15.66 9.52
C MET A 79 -1.38 -14.92 9.72
N THR A 80 -1.16 -13.88 8.94
CA THR A 80 -0.18 -12.83 9.24
C THR A 80 -0.80 -11.48 8.98
N LEU A 81 -0.35 -10.45 9.71
CA LEU A 81 -0.73 -9.06 9.45
C LEU A 81 0.52 -8.25 9.08
N HIS A 82 0.36 -7.40 8.09
CA HIS A 82 1.35 -6.43 7.65
C HIS A 82 0.88 -5.00 7.92
N TRP A 83 1.80 -4.16 8.31
CA TRP A 83 1.60 -2.75 8.63
C TRP A 83 2.12 -1.94 7.44
N HIS A 84 1.31 -1.86 6.39
CA HIS A 84 1.69 -1.36 5.07
C HIS A 84 2.21 0.07 5.14
N GLY A 85 3.48 0.23 4.76
CA GLY A 85 4.20 1.50 4.75
C GLY A 85 4.90 1.86 6.06
N LEU A 86 4.72 1.09 7.16
CA LEU A 86 5.53 1.27 8.35
C LEU A 86 6.94 0.73 8.13
N LYS A 87 7.96 1.54 8.47
CA LYS A 87 9.36 1.23 8.18
C LYS A 87 9.91 0.07 9.01
N GLN A 88 9.35 -0.22 10.17
CA GLN A 88 9.82 -1.30 11.07
C GLN A 88 11.33 -1.27 11.29
N ILE A 89 11.87 -0.10 11.66
CA ILE A 89 13.32 0.15 11.71
C ILE A 89 14.03 -0.88 12.58
N ARG A 90 14.93 -1.67 11.97
CA ARG A 90 15.69 -2.77 12.58
C ARG A 90 14.84 -3.93 13.10
N ASN A 91 13.52 -3.85 12.96
CA ASN A 91 12.56 -4.80 13.53
C ASN A 91 11.72 -5.48 12.44
N GLY A 92 12.38 -6.04 11.44
CA GLY A 92 11.72 -6.78 10.35
C GLY A 92 10.85 -7.94 10.83
N TRP A 93 11.07 -8.44 12.07
CA TRP A 93 10.31 -9.56 12.65
C TRP A 93 8.80 -9.31 12.75
N VAL A 94 8.40 -8.05 12.88
CA VAL A 94 6.99 -7.64 13.02
C VAL A 94 6.44 -6.98 11.76
N ASP A 95 7.14 -7.07 10.63
CA ASP A 95 6.66 -6.55 9.34
C ASP A 95 5.50 -7.37 8.78
N GLY A 96 5.51 -8.69 8.95
CA GLY A 96 4.34 -9.53 8.80
C GLY A 96 4.19 -10.38 7.53
N PRO A 97 4.89 -10.18 6.39
CA PRO A 97 4.68 -11.03 5.22
C PRO A 97 5.06 -12.47 5.50
N ALA A 98 4.10 -13.38 5.23
CA ALA A 98 4.25 -14.82 5.50
C ALA A 98 5.47 -15.40 4.79
N TYR A 99 6.27 -16.15 5.51
CA TYR A 99 7.50 -16.81 5.05
C TYR A 99 8.59 -15.87 4.52
N VAL A 100 8.41 -14.55 4.66
CA VAL A 100 9.47 -13.56 4.41
C VAL A 100 10.09 -13.15 5.74
N THR A 101 9.31 -12.54 6.62
CA THR A 101 9.79 -12.06 7.93
C THR A 101 9.38 -12.97 9.08
N GLN A 102 8.29 -13.70 8.96
CA GLN A 102 7.76 -14.61 9.97
C GLN A 102 7.04 -15.79 9.35
N CYS A 103 6.83 -16.83 10.15
CA CYS A 103 5.86 -17.86 9.83
C CYS A 103 4.45 -17.45 10.27
N PRO A 104 3.39 -18.01 9.66
CA PRO A 104 2.03 -17.63 10.00
C PRO A 104 1.61 -18.04 11.41
N ILE A 105 0.76 -17.22 12.02
CA ILE A 105 0.06 -17.52 13.27
C ILE A 105 -0.96 -18.61 12.98
N GLN A 106 -0.74 -19.79 13.57
CA GLN A 106 -1.63 -20.93 13.39
C GLN A 106 -2.94 -20.77 14.16
N THR A 107 -3.94 -21.56 13.80
CA THR A 107 -5.24 -21.62 14.51
C THR A 107 -5.04 -21.85 16.01
N GLY A 108 -5.67 -21.05 16.85
CA GLY A 108 -5.58 -21.11 18.30
C GLY A 108 -4.32 -20.49 18.91
N SER A 109 -3.42 -19.94 18.07
CA SER A 109 -2.18 -19.29 18.50
C SER A 109 -2.29 -17.77 18.45
N SER A 110 -1.35 -17.10 19.13
CA SER A 110 -1.25 -15.65 19.16
C SER A 110 0.16 -15.20 18.82
N PHE A 111 0.29 -13.95 18.34
CA PHE A 111 1.56 -13.26 18.17
C PHE A 111 1.42 -11.78 18.49
N THR A 112 2.45 -11.22 19.13
CA THR A 112 2.46 -9.81 19.51
C THR A 112 3.32 -8.99 18.57
N TYR A 113 2.69 -8.14 17.76
CA TYR A 113 3.38 -7.14 16.94
C TYR A 113 3.67 -5.92 17.82
N ASP A 114 4.94 -5.63 18.06
CA ASP A 114 5.42 -4.56 18.94
C ASP A 114 6.44 -3.70 18.20
N PHE A 115 6.07 -2.46 17.86
CA PHE A 115 6.86 -1.57 17.02
C PHE A 115 6.70 -0.10 17.39
N ASN A 116 7.70 0.70 17.02
CA ASN A 116 7.70 2.15 17.20
C ASN A 116 7.34 2.86 15.90
N ILE A 117 6.56 3.94 16.00
CA ILE A 117 6.28 4.84 14.88
C ILE A 117 7.45 5.84 14.76
N THR A 118 8.41 5.55 13.90
CA THR A 118 9.64 6.35 13.76
C THR A 118 9.56 7.27 12.56
N ASP A 119 9.53 8.60 12.79
CA ASP A 119 9.53 9.65 11.77
C ASP A 119 8.49 9.44 10.65
N GLN A 120 7.31 8.96 11.04
CA GLN A 120 6.18 8.78 10.14
C GLN A 120 4.92 9.41 10.71
N ARG A 121 4.14 10.06 9.88
CA ARG A 121 2.86 10.71 10.19
C ARG A 121 1.99 10.76 8.95
N GLY A 122 0.68 10.55 9.11
CA GLY A 122 -0.28 10.55 8.04
C GLY A 122 -1.15 9.29 8.02
N THR A 123 -1.57 8.87 6.85
CA THR A 123 -2.43 7.71 6.67
C THR A 123 -1.66 6.56 6.04
N LEU A 124 -1.64 5.45 6.74
CA LEU A 124 -1.23 4.13 6.25
C LEU A 124 -2.38 3.15 6.49
N TRP A 125 -2.13 1.86 6.34
CA TRP A 125 -3.13 0.84 6.57
C TRP A 125 -2.49 -0.48 6.98
N TRP A 126 -3.28 -1.41 7.49
CA TRP A 126 -2.84 -2.75 7.84
C TRP A 126 -3.71 -3.78 7.13
N HIS A 127 -3.14 -4.95 6.83
CA HIS A 127 -3.88 -6.01 6.16
C HIS A 127 -3.25 -7.38 6.37
N ALA A 128 -4.02 -8.44 6.12
CA ALA A 128 -3.49 -9.78 6.04
C ALA A 128 -2.45 -9.87 4.91
N HIS A 129 -1.33 -10.53 5.16
CA HIS A 129 -0.27 -10.72 4.15
C HIS A 129 0.00 -12.20 3.90
N ILE A 130 -1.06 -12.92 3.67
CA ILE A 130 -1.09 -14.33 3.33
C ILE A 130 -2.35 -14.63 2.53
N MET A 131 -2.20 -15.36 1.43
CA MET A 131 -3.31 -15.73 0.55
C MET A 131 -4.10 -14.47 0.09
N TRP A 132 -5.39 -14.59 -0.23
CA TRP A 132 -6.25 -13.47 -0.60
C TRP A 132 -7.05 -12.87 0.58
N LEU A 133 -6.69 -13.23 1.81
CA LEU A 133 -7.39 -12.79 3.03
C LEU A 133 -7.41 -11.27 3.23
N ARG A 134 -6.51 -10.53 2.58
CA ARG A 134 -6.49 -9.06 2.58
C ARG A 134 -7.83 -8.45 2.14
N VAL A 135 -8.60 -9.14 1.30
CA VAL A 135 -9.89 -8.64 0.80
C VAL A 135 -10.87 -8.27 1.93
N THR A 136 -10.82 -8.97 3.06
CA THR A 136 -11.69 -8.72 4.22
C THR A 136 -10.94 -8.39 5.50
N VAL A 137 -9.66 -8.75 5.58
CA VAL A 137 -8.81 -8.52 6.75
C VAL A 137 -7.90 -7.33 6.49
N HIS A 138 -8.44 -6.13 6.68
CA HIS A 138 -7.72 -4.87 6.52
C HIS A 138 -8.39 -3.75 7.32
N GLY A 139 -7.61 -2.69 7.62
CA GLY A 139 -8.09 -1.49 8.27
C GLY A 139 -7.09 -0.34 8.19
N ALA A 140 -7.49 0.85 8.59
CA ALA A 140 -6.66 2.05 8.52
C ALA A 140 -5.63 2.11 9.66
N ILE A 141 -4.51 2.80 9.40
CA ILE A 141 -3.57 3.31 10.40
C ILE A 141 -3.52 4.83 10.25
N VAL A 142 -3.92 5.56 11.28
CA VAL A 142 -3.87 7.01 11.33
C VAL A 142 -2.77 7.43 12.31
N ILE A 143 -1.71 8.00 11.77
CA ILE A 143 -0.59 8.51 12.53
C ILE A 143 -0.69 10.03 12.59
N LEU A 144 -1.06 10.55 13.74
CA LEU A 144 -1.12 11.99 13.97
C LEU A 144 0.29 12.56 14.12
N PRO A 145 0.52 13.84 13.82
CA PRO A 145 1.78 14.50 14.15
C PRO A 145 2.07 14.41 15.66
N LYS A 146 3.33 14.64 16.04
CA LYS A 146 3.70 14.78 17.46
C LYS A 146 2.78 15.76 18.17
N ALA A 147 2.53 15.54 19.46
CA ALA A 147 1.68 16.44 20.23
C ALA A 147 2.18 17.91 20.12
N GLY A 148 1.27 18.83 19.86
CA GLY A 148 1.59 20.25 19.65
C GLY A 148 2.15 20.64 18.28
N VAL A 149 2.42 19.67 17.39
CA VAL A 149 2.86 19.95 16.01
C VAL A 149 1.63 20.06 15.10
N PRO A 150 1.38 21.22 14.47
CA PRO A 150 0.25 21.38 13.55
C PRO A 150 0.50 20.66 12.21
N TYR A 151 -0.58 20.41 11.47
CA TYR A 151 -0.47 20.03 10.05
C TYR A 151 0.17 21.17 9.25
N PRO A 152 0.93 20.88 8.16
CA PRO A 152 1.49 21.90 7.27
C PRO A 152 0.45 22.46 6.28
N PHE A 153 -0.81 22.15 6.47
CA PHE A 153 -1.97 22.60 5.69
C PHE A 153 -3.07 23.08 6.65
N PRO A 154 -4.13 23.77 6.16
CA PRO A 154 -5.20 24.26 7.02
C PRO A 154 -5.79 23.14 7.88
N LYS A 155 -5.92 23.40 9.17
CA LYS A 155 -6.48 22.44 10.12
C LYS A 155 -7.90 22.05 9.70
N PRO A 156 -8.19 20.74 9.50
CA PRO A 156 -9.54 20.30 9.23
C PRO A 156 -10.44 20.44 10.46
N ASP A 157 -11.73 20.61 10.25
CA ASP A 157 -12.73 20.56 11.31
C ASP A 157 -12.96 19.11 11.79
N LEU A 158 -12.92 18.17 10.86
CA LEU A 158 -13.08 16.72 11.11
C LEU A 158 -12.20 15.90 10.14
N GLU A 159 -11.91 14.68 10.53
CA GLU A 159 -11.15 13.71 9.72
C GLU A 159 -11.96 12.44 9.56
N GLN A 160 -11.86 11.79 8.38
CA GLN A 160 -12.62 10.58 8.09
C GLN A 160 -11.86 9.65 7.16
N GLU A 161 -11.78 8.38 7.53
CA GLU A 161 -11.22 7.33 6.70
C GLU A 161 -12.23 6.90 5.62
N ILE A 162 -11.72 6.77 4.38
CA ILE A 162 -12.46 6.26 3.21
C ILE A 162 -11.66 5.08 2.65
N ILE A 163 -12.11 3.88 2.94
CA ILE A 163 -11.45 2.65 2.49
C ILE A 163 -12.18 2.12 1.25
N LEU A 164 -11.47 2.09 0.14
CA LEU A 164 -11.92 1.49 -1.11
C LEU A 164 -11.52 0.00 -1.11
N GLY A 165 -12.37 -0.88 -1.58
CA GLY A 165 -12.11 -2.32 -1.58
C GLY A 165 -12.93 -3.05 -2.62
N GLU A 166 -12.80 -4.36 -2.66
CA GLU A 166 -13.50 -5.25 -3.57
C GLU A 166 -14.31 -6.30 -2.81
N TRP A 167 -15.29 -6.89 -3.49
CA TRP A 167 -16.16 -7.91 -2.93
C TRP A 167 -16.46 -9.01 -3.94
N TRP A 168 -16.37 -10.26 -3.51
CA TRP A 168 -16.84 -11.44 -4.24
C TRP A 168 -17.97 -12.12 -3.46
N HIS A 169 -18.97 -12.63 -4.15
CA HIS A 169 -20.01 -13.49 -3.53
C HIS A 169 -19.40 -14.82 -3.08
N LYS A 170 -18.51 -15.38 -3.87
CA LYS A 170 -17.78 -16.60 -3.53
C LYS A 170 -16.70 -16.33 -2.49
N ASP A 171 -16.25 -17.38 -1.83
CA ASP A 171 -15.02 -17.35 -1.05
C ASP A 171 -13.84 -17.05 -1.98
N VAL A 172 -13.03 -16.07 -1.63
CA VAL A 172 -11.94 -15.59 -2.48
C VAL A 172 -10.81 -16.59 -2.62
N GLU A 173 -10.60 -17.44 -1.62
CA GLU A 173 -9.60 -18.51 -1.69
C GLU A 173 -10.05 -19.59 -2.70
N VAL A 174 -11.34 -19.84 -2.80
CA VAL A 174 -11.91 -20.72 -3.82
C VAL A 174 -11.79 -20.09 -5.20
N VAL A 175 -11.99 -18.78 -5.34
CA VAL A 175 -11.84 -18.04 -6.60
C VAL A 175 -10.39 -18.12 -7.10
N GLU A 176 -9.42 -17.85 -6.23
CA GLU A 176 -7.98 -17.97 -6.54
C GLU A 176 -7.62 -19.40 -6.97
N GLN A 177 -8.01 -20.38 -6.15
CA GLN A 177 -7.69 -21.78 -6.40
C GLN A 177 -8.25 -22.28 -7.74
N GLN A 178 -9.48 -21.88 -8.09
CA GLN A 178 -10.09 -22.22 -9.38
C GLN A 178 -9.30 -21.64 -10.56
N GLY A 179 -8.92 -20.36 -10.51
CA GLY A 179 -8.09 -19.73 -11.53
C GLY A 179 -6.76 -20.46 -11.70
N ARG A 180 -6.07 -20.74 -10.61
CA ARG A 180 -4.78 -21.44 -10.61
C ARG A 180 -4.90 -22.86 -11.15
N MET A 181 -5.90 -23.63 -10.76
CA MET A 181 -6.13 -24.98 -11.27
C MET A 181 -6.45 -25.03 -12.76
N LEU A 182 -7.16 -24.01 -13.26
CA LEU A 182 -7.48 -23.87 -14.68
C LEU A 182 -6.34 -23.28 -15.51
N GLY A 183 -5.34 -22.65 -14.85
CA GLY A 183 -4.25 -21.95 -15.53
C GLY A 183 -4.70 -20.67 -16.24
N VAL A 184 -5.74 -20.00 -15.72
CA VAL A 184 -6.31 -18.76 -16.27
C VAL A 184 -6.48 -17.72 -15.17
N PRO A 185 -6.69 -16.42 -15.50
CA PRO A 185 -7.04 -15.43 -14.51
C PRO A 185 -8.31 -15.84 -13.74
N PRO A 186 -8.37 -15.63 -12.42
CA PRO A 186 -9.58 -15.87 -11.64
C PRO A 186 -10.69 -14.89 -12.01
N ASN A 187 -11.92 -15.18 -11.61
CA ASN A 187 -13.05 -14.28 -11.81
C ASN A 187 -12.82 -12.95 -11.08
N VAL A 188 -13.12 -11.85 -11.78
CA VAL A 188 -13.10 -10.49 -11.20
C VAL A 188 -14.11 -10.32 -10.06
N SER A 189 -13.97 -9.24 -9.29
CA SER A 189 -14.87 -8.91 -8.19
C SER A 189 -16.33 -8.71 -8.66
N ASP A 190 -17.28 -8.98 -7.76
CA ASP A 190 -18.72 -8.75 -8.00
C ASP A 190 -19.09 -7.28 -7.75
N ALA A 191 -18.31 -6.56 -6.96
CA ALA A 191 -18.47 -5.11 -6.70
C ALA A 191 -17.23 -4.48 -6.08
N HIS A 192 -17.05 -3.17 -6.34
CA HIS A 192 -16.20 -2.32 -5.49
C HIS A 192 -16.98 -1.85 -4.26
N LEU A 193 -16.26 -1.50 -3.20
CA LEU A 193 -16.81 -1.05 -1.93
C LEU A 193 -16.21 0.28 -1.51
N ILE A 194 -17.00 1.12 -0.82
CA ILE A 194 -16.54 2.27 -0.04
C ILE A 194 -16.92 2.02 1.43
N ASN A 195 -15.93 1.96 2.31
CA ASN A 195 -16.10 1.59 3.73
C ASN A 195 -16.95 0.30 3.89
N GLY A 196 -16.62 -0.72 3.09
CA GLY A 196 -17.26 -2.02 3.12
C GLY A 196 -18.68 -2.05 2.53
N LYS A 197 -19.14 -1.02 1.81
CA LYS A 197 -20.49 -0.90 1.22
C LYS A 197 -20.41 -0.65 -0.28
N ALA A 198 -21.22 -1.35 -1.09
CA ALA A 198 -21.24 -1.20 -2.54
C ALA A 198 -22.04 0.03 -3.02
N GLY A 199 -23.04 0.46 -2.26
CA GLY A 199 -23.87 1.63 -2.59
C GLY A 199 -25.14 1.31 -3.39
N LEU A 200 -25.75 2.33 -3.99
CA LEU A 200 -27.13 2.28 -4.49
C LEU A 200 -27.32 1.69 -5.89
N PHE A 201 -26.26 1.44 -6.66
CA PHE A 201 -26.38 1.00 -8.07
C PHE A 201 -26.42 -0.51 -8.28
N PHE A 202 -26.51 -1.27 -7.22
CA PHE A 202 -26.62 -2.72 -7.30
C PHE A 202 -28.08 -3.17 -7.23
N PRO A 203 -28.45 -4.27 -7.89
CA PRO A 203 -29.84 -4.74 -7.96
C PRO A 203 -30.49 -4.97 -6.61
N CYS A 204 -29.68 -5.31 -5.64
CA CYS A 204 -30.09 -5.49 -4.26
C CYS A 204 -29.61 -4.30 -3.46
N VAL A 205 -30.49 -3.37 -3.24
CA VAL A 205 -30.21 -2.18 -2.42
C VAL A 205 -29.87 -2.67 -1.01
N ASP A 206 -28.57 -2.75 -0.72
CA ASP A 206 -28.14 -2.81 0.67
C ASP A 206 -28.62 -1.51 1.33
N THR A 207 -29.56 -1.61 2.25
CA THR A 207 -30.14 -0.48 2.98
C THR A 207 -29.08 0.33 3.75
N HIS A 208 -27.82 -0.10 3.68
CA HIS A 208 -26.68 0.43 4.42
C HIS A 208 -25.59 1.02 3.51
N THR A 209 -25.95 1.87 2.54
CA THR A 209 -24.97 2.71 1.83
C THR A 209 -24.21 3.58 2.84
N TYR A 210 -22.88 3.61 2.73
CA TYR A 210 -22.09 4.50 3.58
C TYR A 210 -22.47 5.96 3.32
N ALA A 211 -22.65 6.74 4.40
CA ALA A 211 -22.98 8.16 4.31
C ALA A 211 -22.10 8.97 5.28
N LEU A 212 -21.39 9.95 4.74
CA LEU A 212 -20.63 10.95 5.49
C LEU A 212 -21.47 12.21 5.65
N GLN A 213 -21.78 12.56 6.90
CA GLN A 213 -22.47 13.81 7.23
C GLN A 213 -21.49 14.99 7.21
N VAL A 214 -21.82 16.06 6.48
CA VAL A 214 -21.01 17.28 6.43
C VAL A 214 -21.83 18.52 6.75
N GLU A 215 -21.17 19.53 7.32
CA GLU A 215 -21.75 20.86 7.59
C GLU A 215 -21.21 21.87 6.57
N GLN A 216 -22.10 22.70 6.04
CA GLN A 216 -21.70 23.71 5.06
C GLN A 216 -20.62 24.65 5.63
N GLY A 217 -19.60 24.93 4.83
CA GLY A 217 -18.46 25.77 5.19
C GLY A 217 -17.36 25.07 5.97
N LYS A 218 -17.56 23.83 6.43
CA LYS A 218 -16.54 23.06 7.15
C LYS A 218 -15.56 22.39 6.19
N THR A 219 -14.34 22.16 6.70
CA THR A 219 -13.27 21.47 5.99
C THR A 219 -13.05 20.09 6.59
N TYR A 220 -13.02 19.07 5.76
CA TYR A 220 -12.84 17.67 6.13
C TYR A 220 -11.52 17.16 5.57
N LEU A 221 -10.74 16.44 6.37
CA LEU A 221 -9.62 15.65 5.88
C LEU A 221 -10.13 14.23 5.60
N LEU A 222 -10.24 13.89 4.32
CA LEU A 222 -10.58 12.53 3.91
C LEU A 222 -9.28 11.74 3.74
N ARG A 223 -9.17 10.64 4.48
CA ARG A 223 -8.04 9.71 4.49
C ARG A 223 -8.40 8.52 3.61
N ILE A 224 -8.00 8.58 2.33
CA ILE A 224 -8.47 7.64 1.31
C ILE A 224 -7.42 6.55 1.12
N ILE A 225 -7.85 5.29 1.22
CA ILE A 225 -7.02 4.08 1.16
C ILE A 225 -7.55 3.20 0.05
N ASN A 226 -6.70 2.71 -0.84
CA ASN A 226 -7.08 1.64 -1.76
C ASN A 226 -6.63 0.28 -1.21
N ALA A 227 -7.59 -0.45 -0.61
CA ALA A 227 -7.43 -1.79 -0.08
C ALA A 227 -7.93 -2.89 -1.05
N ALA A 228 -8.22 -2.54 -2.31
CA ALA A 228 -8.58 -3.51 -3.34
C ALA A 228 -7.47 -4.54 -3.55
N LEU A 229 -7.83 -5.77 -3.97
CA LEU A 229 -6.86 -6.81 -4.32
C LEU A 229 -6.18 -6.52 -5.66
N ASN A 230 -6.99 -6.16 -6.69
CA ASN A 230 -6.53 -6.18 -8.06
C ASN A 230 -6.86 -4.92 -8.86
N ASP A 231 -7.64 -3.98 -8.33
CA ASP A 231 -8.10 -2.84 -9.12
C ASP A 231 -7.49 -1.50 -8.66
N GLU A 232 -6.84 -0.80 -9.60
CA GLU A 232 -6.57 0.62 -9.46
C GLU A 232 -7.88 1.40 -9.58
N LEU A 233 -8.11 2.38 -8.73
CA LEU A 233 -9.41 3.04 -8.62
C LEU A 233 -9.34 4.54 -8.81
N PHE A 234 -10.20 5.07 -9.69
CA PHE A 234 -10.57 6.47 -9.66
C PHE A 234 -11.58 6.72 -8.54
N PHE A 235 -11.41 7.82 -7.82
CA PHE A 235 -12.36 8.28 -6.81
C PHE A 235 -12.69 9.75 -7.03
N ALA A 236 -13.98 10.11 -6.94
CA ALA A 236 -14.46 11.49 -7.08
C ALA A 236 -15.68 11.76 -6.20
N ILE A 237 -15.94 13.04 -5.90
CA ILE A 237 -17.10 13.51 -5.14
C ILE A 237 -17.85 14.53 -5.98
N ALA A 238 -19.15 14.29 -6.19
CA ALA A 238 -19.97 15.16 -7.03
C ALA A 238 -19.96 16.63 -6.56
N GLY A 239 -19.73 17.53 -7.49
CA GLY A 239 -19.74 18.98 -7.24
C GLY A 239 -18.57 19.51 -6.42
N HIS A 240 -17.69 18.65 -5.88
CA HIS A 240 -16.61 19.07 -5.00
C HIS A 240 -15.25 18.82 -5.65
N ASN A 241 -14.33 19.74 -5.42
CA ASN A 241 -12.91 19.54 -5.66
C ASN A 241 -12.22 19.07 -4.38
N MET A 242 -11.18 18.29 -4.55
CA MET A 242 -10.35 17.75 -3.48
C MET A 242 -8.94 18.36 -3.57
N THR A 243 -8.40 18.85 -2.46
CA THR A 243 -7.02 19.32 -2.39
C THR A 243 -6.16 18.22 -1.80
N VAL A 244 -5.31 17.59 -2.61
CA VAL A 244 -4.36 16.56 -2.17
C VAL A 244 -3.30 17.23 -1.29
N VAL A 245 -3.04 16.68 -0.10
CA VAL A 245 -2.09 17.22 0.90
C VAL A 245 -1.10 16.20 1.43
N GLU A 246 -1.36 14.90 1.20
CA GLU A 246 -0.52 13.81 1.69
C GLU A 246 -0.72 12.56 0.82
N ILE A 247 0.36 11.80 0.63
CA ILE A 247 0.40 10.51 -0.07
C ILE A 247 1.27 9.55 0.73
N ASP A 248 0.82 8.31 0.97
CA ASP A 248 1.54 7.24 1.69
C ASP A 248 2.25 7.75 2.97
N ALA A 249 1.52 8.51 3.81
CA ALA A 249 2.02 9.14 5.04
C ALA A 249 3.18 10.14 4.84
N VAL A 250 3.27 10.76 3.65
CA VAL A 250 4.22 11.82 3.34
C VAL A 250 3.46 13.07 2.86
N TYR A 251 3.72 14.21 3.50
CA TYR A 251 3.11 15.47 3.07
C TYR A 251 3.61 15.88 1.69
N CYS A 252 2.69 16.35 0.87
CA CYS A 252 2.97 16.80 -0.49
C CYS A 252 2.60 18.27 -0.69
N LYS A 253 3.13 18.87 -1.76
CA LYS A 253 2.71 20.19 -2.21
C LYS A 253 1.23 20.15 -2.58
N PRO A 254 0.38 20.97 -1.95
CA PRO A 254 -1.05 20.92 -2.20
C PRO A 254 -1.40 21.23 -3.65
N PHE A 255 -2.27 20.43 -4.24
CA PHE A 255 -2.91 20.73 -5.52
C PHE A 255 -4.36 20.27 -5.53
N THR A 256 -5.21 20.98 -6.28
CA THR A 256 -6.64 20.70 -6.35
C THR A 256 -6.97 19.89 -7.60
N THR A 257 -7.87 18.92 -7.42
CA THR A 257 -8.34 18.03 -8.48
C THR A 257 -9.82 17.66 -8.26
N ASN A 258 -10.52 17.26 -9.32
CA ASN A 258 -11.91 16.77 -9.24
C ASN A 258 -12.01 15.25 -9.11
N ALA A 259 -10.92 14.54 -9.35
CA ALA A 259 -10.81 13.10 -9.12
C ALA A 259 -9.37 12.74 -8.71
N ILE A 260 -9.19 11.63 -8.03
CA ILE A 260 -7.88 11.05 -7.68
C ILE A 260 -7.78 9.65 -8.27
N LEU A 261 -6.54 9.18 -8.45
CA LEU A 261 -6.22 7.81 -8.80
C LEU A 261 -5.40 7.20 -7.64
N LEU A 262 -5.80 6.00 -7.21
CA LEU A 262 -5.05 5.20 -6.24
C LEU A 262 -4.86 3.78 -6.76
N SER A 263 -3.63 3.33 -6.80
CA SER A 263 -3.33 1.90 -6.99
C SER A 263 -3.52 1.14 -5.67
N PRO A 264 -3.78 -0.18 -5.70
CA PRO A 264 -3.78 -1.01 -4.49
C PRO A 264 -2.52 -0.79 -3.66
N GLY A 265 -2.69 -0.62 -2.35
CA GLY A 265 -1.60 -0.28 -1.42
C GLY A 265 -1.40 1.21 -1.18
N GLN A 266 -1.87 2.08 -2.05
CA GLN A 266 -1.67 3.53 -1.91
C GLN A 266 -2.67 4.18 -0.97
N THR A 267 -2.23 5.23 -0.28
CA THR A 267 -3.09 6.15 0.46
C THR A 267 -2.94 7.58 -0.07
N THR A 268 -4.01 8.35 0.04
CA THR A 268 -4.03 9.77 -0.35
C THR A 268 -4.96 10.54 0.57
N ASN A 269 -4.44 11.56 1.25
CA ASN A 269 -5.26 12.44 2.06
C ASN A 269 -5.62 13.70 1.28
N VAL A 270 -6.90 14.05 1.34
CA VAL A 270 -7.41 15.25 0.67
C VAL A 270 -8.20 16.14 1.62
N LEU A 271 -8.04 17.45 1.47
CA LEU A 271 -8.95 18.40 2.08
C LEU A 271 -10.18 18.57 1.19
N LEU A 272 -11.34 18.39 1.79
CA LEU A 272 -12.66 18.61 1.20
C LEU A 272 -13.32 19.77 1.91
N VAL A 273 -13.59 20.87 1.20
CA VAL A 273 -14.40 21.97 1.72
C VAL A 273 -15.86 21.71 1.33
N ALA A 274 -16.75 21.65 2.32
CA ALA A 274 -18.18 21.48 2.10
C ALA A 274 -18.82 22.82 1.68
N ASN A 275 -18.54 23.26 0.46
CA ASN A 275 -18.89 24.60 -0.07
C ASN A 275 -20.01 24.58 -1.11
N GLN A 276 -20.67 23.44 -1.29
CA GLN A 276 -21.79 23.33 -2.23
C GLN A 276 -23.12 23.69 -1.55
N LEU A 277 -24.16 23.86 -2.34
CA LEU A 277 -25.52 23.99 -1.81
C LEU A 277 -25.88 22.78 -0.96
N PRO A 278 -26.58 22.96 0.18
CA PRO A 278 -27.02 21.83 0.99
C PRO A 278 -27.79 20.81 0.15
N GLY A 279 -27.24 19.59 0.09
CA GLY A 279 -27.73 18.54 -0.80
C GLY A 279 -27.14 17.20 -0.43
N ARG A 280 -27.33 16.23 -1.31
CA ARG A 280 -26.72 14.89 -1.25
C ARG A 280 -25.88 14.68 -2.50
N TYR A 281 -24.67 14.24 -2.33
CA TYR A 281 -23.69 14.10 -3.40
C TYR A 281 -23.07 12.72 -3.33
N PHE A 282 -22.96 12.01 -4.46
CA PHE A 282 -22.24 10.75 -4.44
C PHE A 282 -20.73 10.98 -4.32
N MET A 283 -20.13 10.21 -3.43
CA MET A 283 -18.74 9.78 -3.53
C MET A 283 -18.74 8.52 -4.37
N ALA A 284 -17.91 8.43 -5.39
CA ALA A 284 -17.93 7.29 -6.30
C ALA A 284 -16.52 6.79 -6.62
N ALA A 285 -16.38 5.46 -6.69
CA ALA A 285 -15.14 4.79 -7.06
C ALA A 285 -15.41 3.80 -8.18
N ARG A 286 -14.50 3.76 -9.18
CA ARG A 286 -14.51 2.76 -10.25
C ARG A 286 -13.11 2.48 -10.78
N THR A 287 -12.95 1.35 -11.45
CA THR A 287 -11.69 0.86 -12.00
C THR A 287 -11.05 1.85 -12.98
N TYR A 288 -9.75 2.04 -12.84
CA TYR A 288 -8.84 2.43 -13.91
C TYR A 288 -8.26 1.16 -14.51
N ASP A 289 -8.33 1.04 -15.84
CA ASP A 289 -7.83 -0.09 -16.60
C ASP A 289 -7.09 0.41 -17.84
N ASP A 290 -5.78 0.19 -17.86
CA ASP A 290 -4.90 0.53 -18.99
C ASP A 290 -4.40 -0.70 -19.76
N THR A 291 -4.99 -1.87 -19.47
CA THR A 291 -4.65 -3.14 -20.12
C THR A 291 -4.91 -3.08 -21.62
N ALA A 292 -3.92 -3.46 -22.40
CA ALA A 292 -4.04 -3.46 -23.88
C ALA A 292 -4.92 -4.59 -24.41
N LEU A 293 -5.09 -5.67 -23.64
CA LEU A 293 -5.95 -6.81 -23.98
C LEU A 293 -7.36 -6.60 -23.42
N PRO A 294 -8.41 -7.06 -24.12
CA PRO A 294 -9.79 -6.98 -23.62
C PRO A 294 -10.02 -8.07 -22.55
N LEU A 295 -9.30 -7.98 -21.43
CA LEU A 295 -9.51 -8.83 -20.27
C LEU A 295 -10.74 -8.38 -19.49
N PRO A 296 -11.49 -9.30 -18.87
CA PRO A 296 -12.58 -8.91 -17.98
C PRO A 296 -12.05 -8.10 -16.78
N PHE A 297 -12.70 -6.99 -16.47
CA PHE A 297 -12.49 -6.23 -15.23
C PHE A 297 -13.84 -5.84 -14.60
N ASP A 298 -13.86 -5.52 -13.33
CA ASP A 298 -15.07 -5.02 -12.69
C ASP A 298 -15.36 -3.58 -13.14
N ASN A 299 -16.30 -3.41 -14.05
CA ASN A 299 -16.70 -2.11 -14.62
C ASN A 299 -17.78 -1.38 -13.79
N LYS A 300 -18.17 -1.94 -12.63
CA LYS A 300 -19.21 -1.35 -11.78
C LYS A 300 -18.63 -0.19 -10.96
N THR A 301 -19.50 0.70 -10.56
CA THR A 301 -19.14 1.88 -9.77
C THR A 301 -19.69 1.72 -8.36
N ALA A 302 -18.82 1.68 -7.36
CA ALA A 302 -19.22 1.79 -5.96
C ALA A 302 -19.63 3.22 -5.64
N THR A 303 -20.64 3.38 -4.77
CA THR A 303 -21.10 4.70 -4.35
C THR A 303 -21.31 4.79 -2.84
N ALA A 304 -20.99 5.97 -2.30
CA ALA A 304 -21.31 6.40 -0.95
C ALA A 304 -21.93 7.81 -1.01
N ILE A 305 -22.46 8.33 0.08
CA ILE A 305 -23.17 9.60 0.09
C ILE A 305 -22.41 10.61 0.96
N LEU A 306 -22.06 11.75 0.39
CA LEU A 306 -21.74 12.96 1.11
C LEU A 306 -23.05 13.72 1.34
N GLN A 307 -23.50 13.79 2.59
CA GLN A 307 -24.80 14.37 2.95
C GLN A 307 -24.63 15.61 3.79
N TYR A 308 -25.13 16.73 3.30
CA TYR A 308 -25.18 17.97 4.07
C TYR A 308 -26.20 17.84 5.21
N LYS A 309 -25.81 18.32 6.40
CA LYS A 309 -26.64 18.28 7.60
C LYS A 309 -27.97 19.02 7.37
N GLY A 310 -29.06 18.41 7.82
CA GLY A 310 -30.41 18.96 7.64
C GLY A 310 -31.07 18.64 6.30
N VAL A 311 -30.36 18.05 5.35
CA VAL A 311 -30.95 17.61 4.07
C VAL A 311 -31.66 16.27 4.26
N PRO A 312 -32.95 16.11 3.87
CA PRO A 312 -33.67 14.87 3.96
C PRO A 312 -33.04 13.74 3.14
N THR A 313 -33.10 12.51 3.63
CA THR A 313 -32.59 11.32 2.92
C THR A 313 -33.35 10.99 1.64
N THR A 314 -34.52 11.57 1.43
CA THR A 314 -35.36 11.44 0.22
C THR A 314 -34.82 12.25 -0.97
N VAL A 315 -33.93 13.24 -0.74
CA VAL A 315 -33.27 13.99 -1.82
C VAL A 315 -32.34 13.06 -2.58
N GLN A 316 -32.48 12.99 -3.90
CA GLN A 316 -31.63 12.14 -4.74
C GLN A 316 -30.21 12.69 -4.80
N PRO A 317 -29.17 11.83 -4.60
CA PRO A 317 -27.78 12.28 -4.70
C PRO A 317 -27.36 12.61 -6.15
N ILE A 318 -26.48 13.59 -6.32
CA ILE A 318 -25.90 13.96 -7.61
C ILE A 318 -24.66 13.11 -7.88
N MET A 319 -24.52 12.56 -9.10
CA MET A 319 -23.39 11.71 -9.49
C MET A 319 -22.17 12.54 -9.93
N PRO A 320 -20.93 12.20 -9.52
CA PRO A 320 -19.73 12.86 -10.02
C PRO A 320 -19.41 12.43 -11.46
N LYS A 321 -18.68 13.28 -12.16
CA LYS A 321 -18.10 12.93 -13.45
C LYS A 321 -16.74 12.26 -13.20
N LEU A 322 -16.72 10.92 -13.17
CA LEU A 322 -15.49 10.15 -13.09
C LEU A 322 -14.75 10.12 -14.45
N PRO A 323 -13.41 10.04 -14.45
CA PRO A 323 -12.64 9.75 -15.66
C PRO A 323 -13.08 8.42 -16.28
N ALA A 324 -12.97 8.23 -17.58
CA ALA A 324 -13.22 6.93 -18.21
C ALA A 324 -12.22 5.88 -17.68
N PRO A 325 -12.58 4.58 -17.57
CA PRO A 325 -11.64 3.56 -17.10
C PRO A 325 -10.29 3.62 -17.79
N SER A 326 -10.25 3.73 -19.11
CA SER A 326 -9.02 3.80 -19.92
C SER A 326 -8.45 5.22 -20.10
N ASN A 327 -8.71 6.15 -19.18
CA ASN A 327 -8.18 7.51 -19.29
C ASN A 327 -6.73 7.61 -18.78
N ILE A 328 -5.79 7.06 -19.57
CA ILE A 328 -4.35 7.07 -19.30
C ILE A 328 -3.83 8.51 -19.13
N SER A 329 -4.33 9.46 -19.96
CA SER A 329 -3.91 10.88 -19.85
C SER A 329 -4.19 11.46 -18.47
N PHE A 330 -5.40 11.22 -17.92
CA PHE A 330 -5.71 11.67 -16.56
C PHE A 330 -4.79 11.01 -15.52
N ALA A 331 -4.54 9.71 -15.64
CA ALA A 331 -3.68 8.97 -14.71
C ALA A 331 -2.24 9.53 -14.70
N MET A 332 -1.69 9.77 -15.88
CA MET A 332 -0.35 10.36 -16.04
C MET A 332 -0.28 11.78 -15.50
N ASP A 333 -1.26 12.63 -15.83
CA ASP A 333 -1.35 14.02 -15.37
C ASP A 333 -1.51 14.13 -13.85
N PHE A 334 -2.33 13.25 -13.25
CA PHE A 334 -2.50 13.19 -11.79
C PHE A 334 -1.17 12.84 -11.12
N ASN A 335 -0.52 11.79 -11.56
CA ASN A 335 0.77 11.36 -11.01
C ASN A 335 1.88 12.42 -11.24
N ALA A 336 1.85 13.13 -12.35
CA ALA A 336 2.80 14.20 -12.65
C ALA A 336 2.68 15.43 -11.74
N LYS A 337 1.55 15.65 -11.10
CA LYS A 337 1.32 16.74 -10.13
C LYS A 337 1.84 16.44 -8.74
N LEU A 338 2.06 15.17 -8.41
CA LEU A 338 2.54 14.78 -7.09
C LEU A 338 3.97 15.28 -6.88
N ARG A 339 4.21 15.99 -5.77
CA ARG A 339 5.51 16.51 -5.34
C ARG A 339 5.61 16.44 -3.83
N SER A 340 6.73 16.02 -3.30
CA SER A 340 7.01 16.15 -1.86
C SER A 340 6.89 17.59 -1.41
N LEU A 341 6.44 17.83 -0.18
CA LEU A 341 6.28 19.18 0.36
C LEU A 341 7.61 19.95 0.33
N ASN A 342 8.71 19.28 0.63
CA ASN A 342 10.07 19.80 0.61
C ASN A 342 10.19 21.18 1.30
N SER A 343 9.76 21.24 2.55
CA SER A 343 9.88 22.42 3.39
C SER A 343 10.99 22.24 4.44
N PRO A 344 11.44 23.31 5.13
CA PRO A 344 12.42 23.18 6.20
C PRO A 344 12.04 22.19 7.31
N GLN A 345 10.75 22.07 7.61
CA GLN A 345 10.24 21.14 8.61
C GLN A 345 10.05 19.71 8.04
N TYR A 346 9.79 19.58 6.75
CA TYR A 346 9.52 18.32 6.05
C TYR A 346 10.37 18.26 4.76
N PRO A 347 11.69 18.12 4.87
CA PRO A 347 12.59 18.14 3.71
C PRO A 347 12.46 16.85 2.89
N ALA A 348 12.56 16.97 1.57
CA ALA A 348 12.76 15.84 0.68
C ALA A 348 14.26 15.50 0.63
N ASN A 349 14.71 14.55 1.43
CA ASN A 349 16.13 14.16 1.52
C ASN A 349 16.48 13.20 0.37
N VAL A 350 16.41 13.68 -0.87
CA VAL A 350 16.67 12.90 -2.08
C VAL A 350 18.14 12.47 -2.14
N PRO A 351 18.47 11.17 -2.17
CA PRO A 351 19.84 10.73 -2.34
C PRO A 351 20.34 11.09 -3.75
N LEU A 352 21.39 11.92 -3.85
CA LEU A 352 21.90 12.38 -5.14
C LEU A 352 22.92 11.42 -5.76
N ASN A 353 23.79 10.83 -4.94
CA ASN A 353 24.76 9.84 -5.37
C ASN A 353 24.15 8.44 -5.29
N VAL A 354 24.36 7.65 -6.33
CA VAL A 354 23.85 6.27 -6.41
C VAL A 354 25.01 5.30 -6.28
N ASP A 355 24.90 4.36 -5.33
CA ASP A 355 25.91 3.33 -5.09
C ASP A 355 25.61 2.06 -5.89
N ARG A 356 24.32 1.79 -6.20
CA ARG A 356 23.88 0.61 -6.95
C ARG A 356 22.72 0.94 -7.88
N ASN A 357 22.87 0.59 -9.14
CA ASN A 357 21.80 0.69 -10.14
C ASN A 357 21.22 -0.70 -10.41
N LEU A 358 19.89 -0.80 -10.36
CA LEU A 358 19.14 -2.00 -10.64
C LEU A 358 18.13 -1.73 -11.76
N PHE A 359 17.99 -2.69 -12.68
CA PHE A 359 17.02 -2.62 -13.75
C PHE A 359 16.22 -3.92 -13.77
N TYR A 360 14.94 -3.84 -13.36
CA TYR A 360 14.07 -5.00 -13.26
C TYR A 360 12.94 -4.92 -14.28
N THR A 361 12.89 -5.92 -15.15
CA THR A 361 11.80 -6.09 -16.10
C THR A 361 10.66 -6.88 -15.47
N ILE A 362 9.44 -6.41 -15.68
CA ILE A 362 8.20 -7.04 -15.22
C ILE A 362 7.69 -7.89 -16.39
N GLY A 363 7.48 -9.17 -16.19
CA GLY A 363 7.04 -10.07 -17.24
C GLY A 363 5.91 -10.98 -16.79
N MET A 364 4.88 -11.07 -17.63
CA MET A 364 3.85 -12.10 -17.54
C MET A 364 4.30 -13.32 -18.34
N GLY A 365 3.92 -14.51 -17.92
CA GLY A 365 4.40 -15.72 -18.57
C GLY A 365 3.51 -16.93 -18.35
N VAL A 366 3.97 -18.06 -18.90
CA VAL A 366 3.29 -19.37 -18.81
C VAL A 366 4.33 -20.46 -18.56
N ASN A 367 4.17 -21.20 -17.47
CA ASN A 367 4.97 -22.38 -17.19
C ASN A 367 4.14 -23.67 -17.27
N THR A 368 4.79 -24.79 -17.52
CA THR A 368 4.15 -26.10 -17.41
C THR A 368 3.70 -26.36 -15.98
N CYS A 369 2.54 -26.99 -15.83
CA CYS A 369 1.94 -27.33 -14.54
C CYS A 369 1.30 -28.72 -14.62
N SER A 370 1.93 -29.70 -14.00
CA SER A 370 1.45 -31.09 -14.04
C SER A 370 0.16 -31.31 -13.24
N THR A 371 -0.16 -30.42 -12.31
CA THR A 371 -1.38 -30.47 -11.48
C THR A 371 -2.51 -29.60 -11.99
N CYS A 372 -2.26 -28.78 -13.02
CA CYS A 372 -3.27 -27.91 -13.62
C CYS A 372 -4.05 -28.66 -14.70
N ILE A 373 -5.34 -28.36 -14.83
CA ILE A 373 -6.25 -29.05 -15.76
C ILE A 373 -5.78 -28.91 -17.21
N ASN A 374 -5.31 -27.71 -17.60
CA ASN A 374 -4.83 -27.42 -18.94
C ASN A 374 -3.31 -27.68 -19.13
N GLY A 375 -2.62 -28.27 -18.15
CA GLY A 375 -1.19 -28.58 -18.20
C GLY A 375 -0.26 -27.37 -18.14
N THR A 376 -0.80 -26.15 -17.99
CA THR A 376 -0.08 -24.90 -17.88
C THR A 376 -0.64 -24.01 -16.78
N GLN A 377 0.16 -23.07 -16.29
CA GLN A 377 -0.26 -22.03 -15.34
C GLN A 377 0.29 -20.68 -15.75
N LEU A 378 -0.48 -19.64 -15.47
CA LEU A 378 -0.02 -18.26 -15.56
C LEU A 378 1.00 -18.00 -14.45
N ILE A 379 2.05 -17.28 -14.79
CA ILE A 379 3.11 -16.86 -13.89
C ILE A 379 3.50 -15.41 -14.16
N ALA A 380 4.14 -14.78 -13.18
CA ALA A 380 4.73 -13.47 -13.35
C ALA A 380 6.15 -13.45 -12.78
N SER A 381 6.99 -12.57 -13.28
CA SER A 381 8.42 -12.58 -12.97
C SER A 381 9.04 -11.19 -12.94
N LEU A 382 10.08 -11.04 -12.12
CA LEU A 382 11.06 -9.97 -12.24
C LEU A 382 12.35 -10.55 -12.85
N ASN A 383 12.87 -9.90 -13.90
CA ASN A 383 14.07 -10.36 -14.62
C ASN A 383 14.03 -11.87 -14.98
N ASN A 384 12.86 -12.32 -15.45
CA ASN A 384 12.58 -13.71 -15.83
C ASN A 384 12.70 -14.73 -14.66
N ILE A 385 12.61 -14.26 -13.41
CA ILE A 385 12.57 -15.09 -12.22
C ILE A 385 11.19 -14.98 -11.56
N THR A 386 10.45 -16.07 -11.56
CA THR A 386 9.22 -16.24 -10.78
C THR A 386 9.60 -16.66 -9.37
N PHE A 387 9.21 -15.87 -8.39
CA PHE A 387 9.57 -16.12 -7.01
C PHE A 387 8.80 -17.32 -6.44
N VAL A 388 9.53 -18.24 -5.84
CA VAL A 388 8.96 -19.39 -5.12
C VAL A 388 8.97 -19.09 -3.64
N MET A 389 7.80 -19.17 -2.99
CA MET A 389 7.69 -18.97 -1.55
C MET A 389 8.38 -20.10 -0.80
N PRO A 390 9.28 -19.80 0.15
CA PRO A 390 9.91 -20.81 0.99
C PRO A 390 8.92 -21.36 2.03
N GLN A 391 9.33 -22.41 2.74
CA GLN A 391 8.55 -23.00 3.83
C GLN A 391 8.96 -22.46 5.22
N MET A 392 9.89 -21.54 5.27
CA MET A 392 10.46 -20.93 6.47
C MET A 392 10.62 -19.43 6.22
N GLY A 393 10.57 -18.62 7.27
CA GLY A 393 10.84 -17.18 7.18
C GLY A 393 12.24 -16.89 6.66
N LEU A 394 12.36 -16.13 5.55
CA LEU A 394 13.65 -15.75 4.97
C LEU A 394 14.52 -14.99 5.98
N LEU A 395 13.91 -14.09 6.75
CA LEU A 395 14.58 -13.35 7.81
C LEU A 395 15.12 -14.29 8.89
N GLN A 396 14.32 -15.27 9.28
CA GLN A 396 14.73 -16.29 10.27
C GLN A 396 15.88 -17.15 9.72
N ALA A 397 15.81 -17.56 8.45
CA ALA A 397 16.88 -18.32 7.81
C ALA A 397 18.17 -17.50 7.72
N HIS A 398 18.09 -16.21 7.38
CA HIS A 398 19.22 -15.30 7.35
C HIS A 398 19.86 -15.13 8.74
N TYR A 399 19.04 -14.75 9.73
CA TYR A 399 19.51 -14.47 11.09
C TYR A 399 20.21 -15.67 11.75
N ASN A 400 19.66 -16.87 11.53
CA ASN A 400 20.21 -18.12 12.10
C ASN A 400 21.23 -18.82 11.19
N GLY A 401 21.57 -18.26 10.02
CA GLY A 401 22.54 -18.86 9.08
C GLY A 401 22.09 -20.18 8.46
N ILE A 402 20.75 -20.40 8.33
CA ILE A 402 20.18 -21.63 7.76
C ILE A 402 20.36 -21.62 6.24
N LYS A 403 21.07 -22.61 5.73
CA LYS A 403 21.39 -22.74 4.30
C LYS A 403 20.29 -23.46 3.53
N GLY A 404 20.21 -23.20 2.21
CA GLY A 404 19.32 -23.92 1.29
C GLY A 404 17.89 -23.36 1.22
N VAL A 405 17.57 -22.31 1.97
CA VAL A 405 16.25 -21.65 1.94
C VAL A 405 16.17 -20.64 0.78
N PHE A 406 17.25 -19.94 0.49
CA PHE A 406 17.35 -18.95 -0.59
C PHE A 406 18.77 -18.87 -1.15
N THR A 407 18.91 -18.18 -2.29
CA THR A 407 20.21 -17.81 -2.87
C THR A 407 20.34 -16.29 -2.95
N LEU A 408 21.58 -15.79 -3.09
CA LEU A 408 21.88 -14.34 -3.13
C LEU A 408 22.33 -13.92 -4.54
N ASP A 409 21.71 -14.47 -5.56
CA ASP A 409 22.09 -14.33 -6.97
C ASP A 409 20.97 -13.73 -7.82
N PHE A 410 20.07 -12.95 -7.24
CA PHE A 410 19.07 -12.24 -8.02
C PHE A 410 19.78 -11.22 -8.95
N PRO A 411 19.55 -11.28 -10.28
CA PRO A 411 20.30 -10.48 -11.24
C PRO A 411 19.93 -8.99 -11.17
N ASP A 412 20.92 -8.11 -11.21
CA ASP A 412 20.74 -6.66 -11.22
C ASP A 412 20.12 -6.14 -12.51
N ASN A 413 20.20 -6.92 -13.61
CA ASN A 413 19.68 -6.59 -14.93
C ASN A 413 18.97 -7.79 -15.53
N PRO A 414 18.05 -7.58 -16.48
CA PRO A 414 17.37 -8.70 -17.14
C PRO A 414 18.34 -9.55 -17.93
N PRO A 415 18.10 -10.89 -18.01
CA PRO A 415 18.97 -11.81 -18.73
C PRO A 415 18.94 -11.58 -20.26
N THR A 416 17.87 -10.97 -20.75
CA THR A 416 17.65 -10.70 -22.20
C THR A 416 17.16 -9.26 -22.37
N THR A 417 17.81 -8.53 -23.28
CA THR A 417 17.39 -7.19 -23.67
C THR A 417 16.69 -7.26 -25.01
N PHE A 418 15.48 -6.69 -25.08
CA PHE A 418 14.67 -6.62 -26.29
C PHE A 418 13.85 -5.32 -26.30
N ASN A 419 13.01 -5.08 -27.29
CA ASN A 419 12.05 -3.98 -27.25
C ASN A 419 10.90 -4.36 -26.32
N TYR A 420 10.96 -3.91 -25.06
CA TYR A 420 9.99 -4.25 -24.00
C TYR A 420 8.58 -3.75 -24.28
N THR A 421 8.43 -2.71 -25.11
CA THR A 421 7.15 -2.05 -25.41
C THR A 421 6.71 -2.19 -26.87
N GLY A 422 7.32 -3.14 -27.57
CA GLY A 422 6.93 -3.51 -28.93
C GLY A 422 5.61 -4.29 -29.00
N ALA A 423 5.39 -5.00 -30.12
CA ALA A 423 4.23 -5.88 -30.26
C ALA A 423 4.26 -6.99 -29.17
N PRO A 424 3.09 -7.42 -28.64
CA PRO A 424 3.03 -8.45 -27.62
C PRO A 424 3.77 -9.73 -28.02
N LEU A 425 4.60 -10.23 -27.12
CA LEU A 425 5.35 -11.49 -27.28
C LEU A 425 4.52 -12.63 -26.67
N THR A 426 4.28 -13.66 -27.47
CA THR A 426 3.47 -14.84 -27.09
C THR A 426 4.25 -16.15 -27.15
N ALA A 427 5.56 -16.10 -27.45
CA ALA A 427 6.44 -17.26 -27.51
C ALA A 427 7.55 -17.15 -26.46
N ASN A 428 8.05 -18.30 -26.00
CA ASN A 428 9.13 -18.40 -25.00
C ASN A 428 8.80 -17.67 -23.68
N LEU A 429 7.58 -17.82 -23.21
CA LEU A 429 7.06 -17.16 -22.01
C LEU A 429 7.46 -17.86 -20.70
N GLY A 430 8.22 -18.95 -20.75
CA GLY A 430 8.67 -19.67 -19.59
C GLY A 430 9.68 -18.87 -18.75
N THR A 431 9.60 -19.03 -17.41
CA THR A 431 10.48 -18.36 -16.47
C THR A 431 11.27 -19.35 -15.63
N SER A 432 12.34 -18.88 -15.00
CA SER A 432 13.07 -19.64 -13.98
C SER A 432 12.36 -19.50 -12.63
N LEU A 433 12.20 -20.62 -11.92
CA LEU A 433 11.63 -20.64 -10.59
C LEU A 433 12.74 -20.54 -9.53
N GLY A 434 12.58 -19.71 -8.50
CA GLY A 434 13.55 -19.68 -7.42
C GLY A 434 13.25 -18.67 -6.31
N THR A 435 13.78 -18.96 -5.14
CA THR A 435 13.82 -18.04 -4.00
C THR A 435 15.16 -17.33 -4.02
N ARG A 436 15.27 -16.30 -4.88
CA ARG A 436 16.50 -15.54 -5.07
C ARG A 436 16.36 -14.14 -4.49
N LEU A 437 17.35 -13.71 -3.71
CA LEU A 437 17.39 -12.40 -3.07
C LEU A 437 18.52 -11.56 -3.69
N SER A 438 18.30 -10.24 -3.71
CA SER A 438 19.33 -9.27 -4.04
C SER A 438 19.94 -8.74 -2.75
N LYS A 439 21.25 -8.99 -2.55
CA LYS A 439 21.98 -8.56 -1.36
C LYS A 439 22.42 -7.12 -1.51
N ILE A 440 22.07 -6.24 -0.57
CA ILE A 440 22.39 -4.80 -0.58
C ILE A 440 23.23 -4.46 0.64
N LYS A 441 24.32 -3.73 0.42
CA LYS A 441 25.15 -3.23 1.51
C LYS A 441 24.40 -2.18 2.32
N PHE A 442 24.52 -2.24 3.65
CA PHE A 442 23.92 -1.24 4.55
C PHE A 442 24.32 0.19 4.14
N ASN A 443 23.33 1.09 4.23
CA ASN A 443 23.46 2.51 3.93
C ASN A 443 23.81 2.87 2.47
N SER A 444 23.72 1.90 1.54
CA SER A 444 23.86 2.19 0.11
C SER A 444 22.64 2.93 -0.42
N THR A 445 22.86 3.84 -1.34
CA THR A 445 21.80 4.43 -2.17
C THR A 445 21.52 3.53 -3.36
N VAL A 446 20.31 3.04 -3.46
CA VAL A 446 19.85 2.18 -4.55
C VAL A 446 18.96 2.98 -5.48
N GLU A 447 19.25 2.92 -6.77
CA GLU A 447 18.32 3.32 -7.84
C GLU A 447 17.79 2.06 -8.50
N LEU A 448 16.48 1.95 -8.56
CA LEU A 448 15.79 0.82 -9.21
C LEU A 448 14.86 1.37 -10.30
N VAL A 449 15.07 0.91 -11.51
CA VAL A 449 14.13 1.09 -12.63
C VAL A 449 13.29 -0.17 -12.75
N LEU A 450 11.98 0.00 -12.66
CA LEU A 450 10.98 -1.02 -12.94
C LEU A 450 10.43 -0.76 -14.35
N GLN A 451 10.62 -1.70 -15.25
CA GLN A 451 10.20 -1.63 -16.66
C GLN A 451 9.10 -2.66 -16.93
N ASP A 452 7.91 -2.20 -17.25
CA ASP A 452 6.87 -3.07 -17.78
C ASP A 452 7.27 -3.62 -19.16
N THR A 453 6.81 -4.81 -19.50
CA THR A 453 7.13 -5.48 -20.76
C THR A 453 5.88 -5.94 -21.53
N ASN A 454 6.09 -6.22 -22.80
CA ASN A 454 5.07 -6.75 -23.72
C ASN A 454 4.98 -8.30 -23.70
N LEU A 455 5.50 -8.94 -22.66
CA LEU A 455 5.41 -10.39 -22.50
C LEU A 455 3.98 -10.78 -22.12
N LEU A 456 3.31 -11.53 -22.97
CA LEU A 456 1.92 -12.01 -22.86
C LEU A 456 0.88 -10.88 -22.84
N SER A 457 0.93 -9.98 -21.87
CA SER A 457 0.03 -8.84 -21.66
C SER A 457 0.82 -7.59 -21.29
N VAL A 458 0.23 -6.43 -21.53
CA VAL A 458 0.75 -5.11 -21.13
C VAL A 458 -0.27 -4.49 -20.21
N GLU A 459 0.12 -4.21 -18.97
CA GLU A 459 -0.76 -3.62 -17.94
C GLU A 459 0.05 -2.90 -16.86
N SER A 460 -0.59 -2.03 -16.11
CA SER A 460 0.07 -1.32 -15.00
C SER A 460 0.31 -2.24 -13.81
N HIS A 461 1.41 -1.96 -13.08
CA HIS A 461 1.81 -2.74 -11.91
C HIS A 461 2.16 -1.82 -10.74
N PRO A 462 1.36 -1.77 -9.67
CA PRO A 462 1.75 -1.11 -8.42
C PRO A 462 2.78 -1.96 -7.65
N PHE A 463 4.00 -1.44 -7.49
CA PHE A 463 5.06 -2.09 -6.71
C PHE A 463 5.19 -1.48 -5.33
N HIS A 464 5.16 -2.33 -4.32
CA HIS A 464 5.40 -1.98 -2.92
C HIS A 464 6.74 -2.51 -2.44
N LEU A 465 7.47 -1.65 -1.70
CA LEU A 465 8.71 -2.01 -1.03
C LEU A 465 8.50 -1.95 0.49
N HIS A 466 8.65 -3.08 1.15
CA HIS A 466 8.57 -3.18 2.61
C HIS A 466 9.77 -2.51 3.29
N GLY A 467 9.55 -1.96 4.47
CA GLY A 467 10.60 -1.41 5.32
C GLY A 467 11.15 -0.04 4.90
N TYR A 468 10.71 0.51 3.76
CA TYR A 468 11.23 1.74 3.18
C TYR A 468 10.15 2.61 2.56
N ASN A 469 10.39 3.93 2.59
CA ASN A 469 9.90 4.82 1.55
C ASN A 469 10.98 4.99 0.49
N PHE A 470 10.57 5.34 -0.71
CA PHE A 470 11.44 5.68 -1.83
C PHE A 470 10.93 6.94 -2.54
N PHE A 471 11.86 7.65 -3.18
CA PHE A 471 11.54 8.76 -4.07
C PHE A 471 11.26 8.25 -5.48
N ILE A 472 10.16 8.69 -6.08
CA ILE A 472 9.86 8.42 -7.49
C ILE A 472 10.54 9.51 -8.32
N MET A 473 11.68 9.16 -8.92
CA MET A 473 12.51 10.10 -9.66
C MET A 473 11.86 10.54 -10.97
N ALA A 474 11.28 9.59 -11.71
CA ALA A 474 10.51 9.81 -12.92
C ALA A 474 9.67 8.57 -13.28
N ARG A 475 8.72 8.77 -14.17
CA ARG A 475 7.99 7.72 -14.89
C ARG A 475 7.97 8.08 -16.37
N GLY A 476 7.88 7.07 -17.23
CA GLY A 476 7.80 7.26 -18.67
C GLY A 476 7.05 6.15 -19.36
N ILE A 477 6.61 6.41 -20.58
CA ILE A 477 6.06 5.42 -21.49
C ILE A 477 7.15 5.01 -22.48
N GLY A 478 7.15 3.77 -22.91
CA GLY A 478 8.17 3.20 -23.77
C GLY A 478 9.32 2.54 -23.00
N ASN A 479 10.39 2.20 -23.68
CA ASN A 479 11.58 1.63 -23.08
C ASN A 479 12.37 2.72 -22.33
N PHE A 480 12.84 2.40 -21.12
CA PHE A 480 13.77 3.26 -20.40
C PHE A 480 15.10 3.37 -21.15
N ASP A 481 15.56 4.58 -21.39
CA ASP A 481 16.86 4.89 -22.01
C ASP A 481 17.84 5.38 -20.94
N PRO A 482 18.81 4.54 -20.52
CA PRO A 482 19.73 4.90 -19.44
C PRO A 482 20.66 6.09 -19.78
N ALA A 483 20.75 6.47 -21.07
CA ALA A 483 21.55 7.63 -21.49
C ALA A 483 20.75 8.95 -21.46
N LYS A 484 19.42 8.90 -21.56
CA LYS A 484 18.57 10.10 -21.70
C LYS A 484 17.63 10.33 -20.52
N ASP A 485 17.00 9.26 -20.00
CA ASP A 485 15.91 9.41 -19.03
C ASP A 485 16.36 9.88 -17.65
N PRO A 486 17.58 9.55 -17.14
CA PRO A 486 18.08 10.14 -15.92
C PRO A 486 18.18 11.67 -15.94
N GLY A 487 18.36 12.28 -17.13
CA GLY A 487 18.33 13.73 -17.32
C GLY A 487 16.96 14.39 -17.06
N LYS A 488 15.90 13.59 -16.96
CA LYS A 488 14.52 14.05 -16.70
C LYS A 488 14.11 13.88 -15.22
N TYR A 489 14.97 13.34 -14.37
CA TYR A 489 14.67 13.06 -12.98
C TYR A 489 14.39 14.33 -12.17
N ASN A 490 13.35 14.27 -11.35
CA ASN A 490 13.13 15.31 -10.35
C ASN A 490 14.04 15.05 -9.13
N LEU A 491 15.11 15.84 -9.02
CA LEU A 491 16.08 15.76 -7.91
C LEU A 491 15.79 16.74 -6.78
N VAL A 492 14.71 17.53 -6.88
CA VAL A 492 14.39 18.59 -5.92
C VAL A 492 13.29 18.20 -4.96
N ASP A 493 12.17 17.73 -5.50
CA ASP A 493 10.95 17.43 -4.73
C ASP A 493 10.16 16.24 -5.29
N PRO A 494 10.85 15.15 -5.69
CA PRO A 494 10.16 13.96 -6.19
C PRO A 494 9.16 13.46 -5.13
N PRO A 495 8.01 12.90 -5.53
CA PRO A 495 7.09 12.32 -4.55
C PRO A 495 7.76 11.16 -3.83
N GLU A 496 7.64 11.14 -2.50
CA GLU A 496 8.10 10.05 -1.64
C GLU A 496 6.89 9.16 -1.32
N ARG A 497 7.02 7.86 -1.56
CA ARG A 497 5.97 6.86 -1.37
C ARG A 497 6.57 5.52 -0.94
N ASN A 498 5.69 4.59 -0.54
CA ASN A 498 6.06 3.18 -0.35
C ASN A 498 5.50 2.27 -1.47
N THR A 499 4.61 2.77 -2.31
CA THR A 499 3.99 2.04 -3.43
C THR A 499 3.95 2.91 -4.68
N VAL A 500 4.48 2.39 -5.80
CA VAL A 500 4.58 3.10 -7.09
C VAL A 500 3.87 2.34 -8.19
N GLY A 501 2.94 2.98 -8.92
CA GLY A 501 2.38 2.44 -10.15
C GLY A 501 3.41 2.54 -11.28
N VAL A 502 3.75 1.41 -11.88
CA VAL A 502 4.52 1.32 -13.13
C VAL A 502 3.49 1.33 -14.27
N PRO A 503 3.49 2.34 -15.17
CA PRO A 503 2.46 2.42 -16.21
C PRO A 503 2.59 1.30 -17.24
N ALA A 504 1.49 0.89 -17.82
CA ALA A 504 1.45 -0.08 -18.90
C ALA A 504 2.35 0.33 -20.06
N GLY A 505 3.21 -0.56 -20.55
CA GLY A 505 4.18 -0.29 -21.61
C GLY A 505 5.16 0.83 -21.28
N GLY A 506 5.48 1.00 -19.99
CA GLY A 506 6.34 2.06 -19.51
C GLY A 506 7.23 1.66 -18.34
N TRP A 507 7.72 2.65 -17.63
CA TRP A 507 8.67 2.44 -16.55
C TRP A 507 8.50 3.45 -15.40
N ALA A 508 9.02 3.08 -14.23
CA ALA A 508 9.18 3.96 -13.09
C ALA A 508 10.60 3.81 -12.51
N ALA A 509 11.27 4.94 -12.29
CA ALA A 509 12.57 4.98 -11.60
C ALA A 509 12.37 5.43 -10.17
N ILE A 510 12.81 4.61 -9.21
CA ILE A 510 12.73 4.90 -7.79
C ILE A 510 14.13 4.94 -7.17
N ARG A 511 14.27 5.69 -6.07
CA ARG A 511 15.54 5.79 -5.35
C ARG A 511 15.31 5.78 -3.85
N PHE A 512 16.08 4.97 -3.14
CA PHE A 512 16.03 4.88 -1.68
C PHE A 512 17.40 4.63 -1.08
N ARG A 513 17.53 4.89 0.23
CA ARG A 513 18.72 4.55 0.99
C ARG A 513 18.46 3.28 1.79
N ALA A 514 19.30 2.27 1.62
CA ALA A 514 19.19 0.97 2.28
C ALA A 514 19.76 1.02 3.71
N ASN A 515 19.12 1.82 4.59
CA ASN A 515 19.54 2.08 5.96
C ASN A 515 18.72 1.33 7.03
N ASN A 516 17.97 0.33 6.61
CA ASN A 516 17.17 -0.51 7.49
C ASN A 516 17.57 -1.97 7.25
N PRO A 517 18.41 -2.59 8.11
CA PRO A 517 18.91 -3.95 7.92
C PRO A 517 17.80 -4.99 8.07
N GLY A 518 17.89 -6.08 7.31
CA GLY A 518 16.90 -7.16 7.34
C GLY A 518 16.57 -7.73 5.97
N VAL A 519 15.46 -8.47 5.88
CA VAL A 519 14.93 -9.02 4.62
C VAL A 519 13.63 -8.31 4.31
N TRP A 520 13.60 -7.61 3.17
CA TRP A 520 12.51 -6.71 2.79
C TRP A 520 11.88 -7.12 1.47
N PHE A 521 10.57 -7.29 1.49
CA PHE A 521 9.82 -7.74 0.33
C PHE A 521 9.63 -6.60 -0.67
N LEU A 522 9.81 -6.89 -1.96
CA LEU A 522 9.41 -6.04 -3.08
C LEU A 522 8.46 -6.86 -3.95
N HIS A 523 7.23 -6.39 -4.11
CA HIS A 523 6.23 -7.15 -4.87
C HIS A 523 5.22 -6.25 -5.57
N CYS A 524 4.61 -6.76 -6.63
CA CYS A 524 3.43 -6.16 -7.21
C CYS A 524 2.29 -6.22 -6.18
N HIS A 525 1.56 -5.12 -6.00
CA HIS A 525 0.47 -5.07 -5.02
C HIS A 525 -0.89 -5.48 -5.60
N LEU A 526 -0.95 -5.86 -6.89
CA LEU A 526 -2.05 -6.66 -7.42
C LEU A 526 -1.85 -8.09 -6.89
N GLU A 527 -2.80 -8.56 -6.09
CA GLU A 527 -2.68 -9.84 -5.39
C GLU A 527 -2.58 -11.01 -6.37
N LEU A 528 -3.27 -10.89 -7.50
CA LEU A 528 -3.19 -11.82 -8.62
C LEU A 528 -1.75 -12.04 -9.07
N HIS A 529 -1.03 -10.96 -9.36
CA HIS A 529 0.36 -11.03 -9.84
C HIS A 529 1.32 -11.49 -8.75
N THR A 530 1.08 -11.07 -7.50
CA THR A 530 1.83 -11.57 -6.35
C THR A 530 1.67 -13.07 -6.20
N THR A 531 0.47 -13.59 -6.36
CA THR A 531 0.19 -15.04 -6.36
C THR A 531 0.94 -15.76 -7.48
N TRP A 532 1.04 -15.15 -8.67
CA TRP A 532 1.78 -15.71 -9.81
C TRP A 532 3.30 -15.57 -9.71
N GLY A 533 3.82 -14.89 -8.68
CA GLY A 533 5.25 -14.82 -8.38
C GLY A 533 5.94 -13.53 -8.76
N LEU A 534 5.19 -12.44 -9.05
CA LEU A 534 5.73 -11.10 -9.33
C LEU A 534 6.22 -10.43 -8.04
N LYS A 535 7.30 -10.95 -7.50
CA LYS A 535 7.86 -10.55 -6.22
C LYS A 535 9.32 -11.00 -6.09
N MET A 536 10.05 -10.36 -5.18
CA MET A 536 11.40 -10.73 -4.76
C MET A 536 11.68 -10.14 -3.37
N ALA A 537 12.84 -10.40 -2.78
CA ALA A 537 13.24 -9.76 -1.54
C ALA A 537 14.67 -9.19 -1.64
N PHE A 538 14.86 -8.03 -1.00
CA PHE A 538 16.19 -7.51 -0.70
C PHE A 538 16.67 -8.05 0.65
N LEU A 539 17.93 -8.46 0.70
CA LEU A 539 18.64 -8.68 1.94
C LEU A 539 19.57 -7.48 2.16
N VAL A 540 19.21 -6.61 3.07
CA VAL A 540 20.04 -5.47 3.47
C VAL A 540 20.92 -5.89 4.64
N GLU A 541 22.24 -5.80 4.44
CA GLU A 541 23.23 -6.18 5.46
C GLU A 541 23.13 -5.31 6.70
N ASP A 542 23.65 -5.82 7.81
CA ASP A 542 23.91 -5.02 9.00
C ASP A 542 25.01 -3.98 8.74
N GLY A 543 24.93 -2.84 9.41
CA GLY A 543 26.01 -1.86 9.46
C GLY A 543 27.06 -2.22 10.52
N ASN A 544 28.01 -1.29 10.75
CA ASN A 544 29.11 -1.50 11.69
C ASN A 544 28.83 -0.94 13.09
N GLY A 545 27.77 -0.15 13.24
CA GLY A 545 27.39 0.50 14.50
C GLY A 545 26.43 -0.36 15.34
N PRO A 546 26.31 -0.07 16.65
CA PRO A 546 25.45 -0.81 17.56
C PRO A 546 23.95 -0.69 17.20
N ASP A 547 23.59 0.43 16.56
CA ASP A 547 22.21 0.72 16.14
C ASP A 547 21.97 0.49 14.63
N GLU A 548 22.87 -0.25 13.97
CA GLU A 548 22.85 -0.50 12.53
C GLU A 548 22.63 -1.98 12.18
N SER A 549 22.30 -2.82 13.16
CA SER A 549 22.00 -4.23 12.97
C SER A 549 20.54 -4.55 13.30
N ILE A 550 20.05 -5.67 12.75
CA ILE A 550 18.72 -6.17 13.07
C ILE A 550 18.60 -6.51 14.57
N LEU A 551 17.45 -6.22 15.15
CA LEU A 551 17.13 -6.62 16.51
C LEU A 551 17.00 -8.15 16.63
N PRO A 552 17.19 -8.73 17.83
CA PRO A 552 16.91 -10.15 18.02
C PRO A 552 15.41 -10.45 17.81
N PRO A 553 15.08 -11.70 17.41
CA PRO A 553 13.70 -12.11 17.23
C PRO A 553 12.91 -12.04 18.56
N PRO A 554 11.60 -11.72 18.49
CA PRO A 554 10.73 -11.79 19.67
C PRO A 554 10.58 -13.24 20.14
N ASN A 555 10.38 -13.42 21.46
CA ASN A 555 10.30 -14.74 22.09
C ASN A 555 9.06 -15.55 21.63
N ASP A 556 7.99 -14.87 21.19
CA ASP A 556 6.72 -15.44 20.74
C ASP A 556 6.63 -15.54 19.21
N LEU A 557 7.77 -15.42 18.49
CA LEU A 557 7.79 -15.53 17.03
C LEU A 557 7.15 -16.85 16.57
N PRO A 558 6.13 -16.83 15.68
CA PRO A 558 5.45 -18.04 15.25
C PRO A 558 6.41 -19.08 14.63
N ALA A 559 6.25 -20.32 15.07
CA ALA A 559 7.00 -21.43 14.50
C ALA A 559 6.51 -21.77 13.07
N CYS A 560 7.42 -22.21 12.24
CA CYS A 560 7.10 -22.65 10.88
C CYS A 560 6.56 -24.09 10.84
#